data_9e874fe256b41116ff274c439193344d
#
_entry.id   9e874fe256b41116ff274c439193344d
#
_cell.length_a   1.000
_cell.length_b   1.000
_cell.length_c   1.000
_cell.angle_alpha   90.00
_cell.angle_beta   90.00
_cell.angle_gamma   90.00
#
_symmetry.space_group_name_H-M   'P 1'
#
loop_
_entity.id
_entity.type
_entity.pdbx_description
1 polymer ?
#
loop_
_entity_poly.entity_id
_entity_poly.type
_entity_poly.pdbx_seq_one_letter_code
_entity_poly.pdbx_strand_id
1 'polypeptide(L)'
;MSKLYTDKSIESLSPLEFTRLRPGVYAGDTTYSTQLLVEIVSNAVDEFRLGHGNEILVRITDKTMYVRDYGQGFIPNSYREDGKTILEAAFSVLNTSGKYREDGTYEGTSLGSFGIGSKITTFLSHWLVVDTWRNGEGENITFKEGVFESRKKLTPMDYQKEGFPKNGTGVLWMPSEEFFTNVSVEVNKIKNLFKTISCLCPGLKIILEQGREKESSIEMDKNIVQKMIACTNKEELYSLFQDK
;
A
#
# COMPACT_ATOMS: atom_id res chain seq x y z
N MET A 1 -1.48 34.41 -30.36
CA MET A 1 -0.04 34.27 -30.62
C MET A 1 0.38 32.86 -30.25
N SER A 2 0.78 32.03 -31.24
CA SER A 2 1.29 30.67 -30.96
C SER A 2 2.67 30.83 -30.29
N LYS A 3 2.86 30.25 -29.09
CA LYS A 3 4.19 30.13 -28.49
C LYS A 3 5.06 29.31 -29.43
N LEU A 4 6.12 29.92 -30.00
CA LEU A 4 7.15 29.16 -30.68
C LEU A 4 7.86 28.25 -29.66
N TYR A 5 8.00 26.99 -29.98
CA TYR A 5 8.79 26.04 -29.20
C TYR A 5 10.27 26.44 -29.35
N THR A 6 10.92 26.74 -28.24
CA THR A 6 12.37 26.97 -28.14
C THR A 6 12.95 25.88 -27.22
N ASP A 7 14.27 25.67 -27.30
CA ASP A 7 14.97 24.67 -26.45
C ASP A 7 14.73 24.88 -24.95
N LYS A 8 14.35 26.11 -24.54
CA LYS A 8 13.96 26.45 -23.16
C LYS A 8 12.49 26.24 -22.83
N SER A 9 11.67 25.81 -23.78
CA SER A 9 10.21 25.63 -23.60
C SER A 9 9.82 24.18 -23.30
N ILE A 10 10.80 23.25 -23.30
CA ILE A 10 10.59 21.83 -22.97
C ILE A 10 11.10 21.62 -21.53
N GLU A 11 10.18 21.56 -20.59
CA GLU A 11 10.45 21.21 -19.18
C GLU A 11 10.11 19.76 -18.93
N SER A 12 11.00 19.03 -18.24
CA SER A 12 10.75 17.66 -17.78
C SER A 12 10.28 17.71 -16.34
N LEU A 13 9.08 17.19 -16.09
CA LEU A 13 8.61 16.99 -14.73
C LEU A 13 9.20 15.70 -14.15
N SER A 14 9.55 15.70 -12.87
CA SER A 14 9.85 14.46 -12.15
C SER A 14 8.60 13.59 -12.06
N PRO A 15 8.73 12.27 -11.84
CA PRO A 15 7.59 11.38 -11.64
C PRO A 15 6.65 11.83 -10.52
N LEU A 16 7.19 12.36 -9.43
CA LEU A 16 6.43 12.92 -8.32
C LEU A 16 5.61 14.12 -8.78
N GLU A 17 6.26 15.12 -9.41
CA GLU A 17 5.60 16.32 -9.89
C GLU A 17 4.53 16.00 -10.92
N PHE A 18 4.81 15.12 -11.88
CA PHE A 18 3.83 14.71 -12.88
C PHE A 18 2.62 14.02 -12.26
N THR A 19 2.82 13.10 -11.29
CA THR A 19 1.74 12.39 -10.61
C THR A 19 0.86 13.36 -9.82
N ARG A 20 1.46 14.31 -9.09
CA ARG A 20 0.72 15.31 -8.32
C ARG A 20 -0.01 16.32 -9.23
N LEU A 21 0.57 16.68 -10.37
CA LEU A 21 -0.07 17.55 -11.35
C LEU A 21 -1.23 16.87 -12.08
N ARG A 22 -1.17 15.56 -12.28
CA ARG A 22 -2.13 14.75 -13.05
C ARG A 22 -2.54 13.47 -12.31
N PRO A 23 -3.12 13.57 -11.09
CA PRO A 23 -3.42 12.40 -10.27
C PRO A 23 -4.35 11.41 -10.97
N GLY A 24 -5.32 11.89 -11.76
CA GLY A 24 -6.25 11.05 -12.49
C GLY A 24 -5.62 10.15 -13.56
N VAL A 25 -4.41 10.45 -14.05
CA VAL A 25 -3.69 9.57 -14.99
C VAL A 25 -3.35 8.23 -14.35
N TYR A 26 -3.03 8.22 -13.06
CA TYR A 26 -2.60 7.03 -12.33
C TYR A 26 -3.66 6.49 -11.38
N ALA A 27 -4.37 7.37 -10.68
CA ALA A 27 -5.40 6.97 -9.71
C ALA A 27 -6.79 6.80 -10.34
N GLY A 28 -6.96 7.21 -11.61
CA GLY A 28 -8.27 7.19 -12.27
C GLY A 28 -9.23 8.20 -11.64
N ASP A 29 -10.36 7.72 -11.11
CA ASP A 29 -11.32 8.56 -10.41
C ASP A 29 -10.74 9.04 -9.07
N THR A 30 -10.68 10.36 -8.88
CA THR A 30 -10.17 11.01 -7.67
C THR A 30 -11.28 11.45 -6.71
N THR A 31 -12.50 10.99 -6.90
CA THR A 31 -13.60 11.24 -5.96
C THR A 31 -13.31 10.61 -4.60
N TYR A 32 -12.75 9.41 -4.59
CA TYR A 32 -12.30 8.67 -3.40
C TYR A 32 -10.87 8.19 -3.56
N SER A 33 -10.17 7.97 -2.45
CA SER A 33 -8.81 7.41 -2.47
C SER A 33 -8.76 5.88 -2.62
N THR A 34 -9.85 5.25 -3.00
CA THR A 34 -10.04 3.79 -3.08
C THR A 34 -8.93 3.10 -3.86
N GLN A 35 -8.47 3.70 -4.99
CA GLN A 35 -7.43 3.10 -5.83
C GLN A 35 -6.10 2.93 -5.08
N LEU A 36 -5.74 3.85 -4.19
CA LEU A 36 -4.51 3.72 -3.40
C LEU A 36 -4.53 2.47 -2.52
N LEU A 37 -5.69 2.17 -1.91
CA LEU A 37 -5.85 0.94 -1.13
C LEU A 37 -5.78 -0.31 -2.01
N VAL A 38 -6.41 -0.28 -3.19
CA VAL A 38 -6.37 -1.38 -4.17
C VAL A 38 -4.92 -1.72 -4.54
N GLU A 39 -4.08 -0.72 -4.80
CA GLU A 39 -2.67 -0.91 -5.16
C GLU A 39 -1.87 -1.61 -4.05
N ILE A 40 -2.02 -1.17 -2.80
CA ILE A 40 -1.29 -1.79 -1.68
C ILE A 40 -1.81 -3.19 -1.37
N VAL A 41 -3.13 -3.42 -1.40
CA VAL A 41 -3.72 -4.76 -1.24
C VAL A 41 -3.26 -5.70 -2.36
N SER A 42 -3.18 -5.22 -3.60
CA SER A 42 -2.70 -6.03 -4.72
C SER A 42 -1.26 -6.50 -4.54
N ASN A 43 -0.39 -5.64 -4.00
CA ASN A 43 0.99 -6.03 -3.65
C ASN A 43 1.02 -7.12 -2.57
N ALA A 44 0.16 -7.01 -1.55
CA ALA A 44 0.06 -8.01 -0.49
C ALA A 44 -0.49 -9.36 -1.01
N VAL A 45 -1.44 -9.34 -1.94
CA VAL A 45 -1.96 -10.55 -2.61
C VAL A 45 -0.88 -11.21 -3.47
N ASP A 46 -0.03 -10.41 -4.11
CA ASP A 46 1.07 -10.95 -4.91
C ASP A 46 2.10 -11.69 -4.05
N GLU A 47 2.38 -11.25 -2.81
CA GLU A 47 3.21 -11.99 -1.86
C GLU A 47 2.62 -13.38 -1.57
N PHE A 48 1.30 -13.47 -1.32
CA PHE A 48 0.62 -14.76 -1.16
C PHE A 48 0.76 -15.66 -2.40
N ARG A 49 0.59 -15.10 -3.61
CA ARG A 49 0.69 -15.85 -4.87
C ARG A 49 2.10 -16.36 -5.15
N LEU A 50 3.12 -15.70 -4.61
CA LEU A 50 4.50 -16.15 -4.63
C LEU A 50 4.79 -17.21 -3.55
N GLY A 51 3.79 -17.60 -2.75
CA GLY A 51 3.94 -18.59 -1.69
C GLY A 51 4.40 -18.01 -0.35
N HIS A 52 4.35 -16.70 -0.19
CA HIS A 52 4.80 -16.01 1.00
C HIS A 52 3.62 -15.51 1.84
N GLY A 53 3.44 -16.12 3.02
CA GLY A 53 2.35 -15.78 3.93
C GLY A 53 0.97 -16.21 3.40
N ASN A 54 -0.04 -16.09 4.23
CA ASN A 54 -1.43 -16.44 3.89
C ASN A 54 -2.44 -15.55 4.60
N GLU A 55 -2.00 -14.41 5.13
CA GLU A 55 -2.86 -13.47 5.84
C GLU A 55 -2.55 -12.04 5.43
N ILE A 56 -3.60 -11.24 5.23
CA ILE A 56 -3.53 -9.79 4.99
C ILE A 56 -4.46 -9.11 5.98
N LEU A 57 -3.95 -8.14 6.73
CA LEU A 57 -4.73 -7.25 7.59
C LEU A 57 -4.94 -5.92 6.89
N VAL A 58 -6.19 -5.49 6.77
CA VAL A 58 -6.57 -4.19 6.22
C VAL A 58 -7.35 -3.42 7.27
N ARG A 59 -6.91 -2.22 7.60
CA ARG A 59 -7.61 -1.30 8.50
C ARG A 59 -7.97 -0.03 7.76
N ILE A 60 -9.19 0.42 7.91
CA ILE A 60 -9.73 1.62 7.26
C ILE A 60 -10.36 2.49 8.33
N THR A 61 -9.95 3.75 8.37
CA THR A 61 -10.62 4.80 9.13
C THR A 61 -11.21 5.84 8.17
N ASP A 62 -11.79 6.92 8.70
CA ASP A 62 -12.30 8.01 7.87
C ASP A 62 -11.18 8.76 7.12
N LYS A 63 -9.92 8.69 7.59
CA LYS A 63 -8.78 9.43 7.02
C LYS A 63 -7.57 8.58 6.68
N THR A 64 -7.37 7.46 7.36
CA THR A 64 -6.17 6.65 7.21
C THR A 64 -6.49 5.23 6.77
N MET A 65 -5.54 4.61 6.08
CA MET A 65 -5.59 3.20 5.71
C MET A 65 -4.30 2.52 6.13
N TYR A 66 -4.42 1.28 6.54
CA TYR A 66 -3.33 0.41 6.88
C TYR A 66 -3.50 -0.94 6.20
N VAL A 67 -2.44 -1.44 5.57
CA VAL A 67 -2.38 -2.80 5.04
C VAL A 67 -1.15 -3.47 5.57
N ARG A 68 -1.30 -4.67 6.11
CA ARG A 68 -0.20 -5.52 6.55
C ARG A 68 -0.30 -6.86 5.85
N ASP A 69 0.72 -7.24 5.12
CA ASP A 69 0.95 -8.62 4.71
C ASP A 69 1.86 -9.34 5.72
N TYR A 70 1.82 -10.66 5.67
CA TYR A 70 2.72 -11.54 6.43
C TYR A 70 3.59 -12.35 5.47
N GLY A 71 3.96 -11.71 4.35
CA GLY A 71 4.86 -12.23 3.33
C GLY A 71 6.32 -12.30 3.77
N GLN A 72 7.22 -12.32 2.81
CA GLN A 72 8.66 -12.41 3.14
C GLN A 72 9.24 -11.10 3.70
N GLY A 73 8.63 -9.95 3.43
CA GLY A 73 9.16 -8.63 3.73
C GLY A 73 10.35 -8.24 2.87
N PHE A 74 10.69 -6.96 2.86
CA PHE A 74 11.92 -6.47 2.23
C PHE A 74 13.15 -6.83 3.08
N ILE A 75 14.34 -6.90 2.45
CA ILE A 75 15.60 -7.05 3.18
C ILE A 75 15.92 -5.69 3.82
N PRO A 76 15.89 -5.59 5.17
CA PRO A 76 16.12 -4.32 5.82
C PRO A 76 17.55 -3.82 5.62
N ASN A 77 17.72 -2.50 5.55
CA ASN A 77 19.01 -1.83 5.39
C ASN A 77 19.83 -2.32 4.17
N SER A 78 19.19 -2.87 3.15
CA SER A 78 19.81 -3.24 1.89
C SER A 78 19.83 -2.05 0.95
N TYR A 79 21.00 -1.64 0.50
CA TYR A 79 21.21 -0.43 -0.29
C TYR A 79 21.42 -0.74 -1.77
N ARG A 80 20.92 0.12 -2.60
CA ARG A 80 21.14 0.17 -4.05
C ARG A 80 22.38 1.04 -4.34
N GLU A 81 22.84 1.00 -5.58
CA GLU A 81 23.95 1.82 -6.05
C GLU A 81 23.68 3.34 -5.95
N ASP A 82 22.40 3.75 -6.04
CA ASP A 82 21.96 5.14 -5.90
C ASP A 82 21.88 5.63 -4.44
N GLY A 83 22.29 4.81 -3.48
CA GLY A 83 22.28 5.10 -2.04
C GLY A 83 20.94 4.96 -1.34
N LYS A 84 19.86 4.66 -2.06
CA LYS A 84 18.55 4.37 -1.48
C LYS A 84 18.48 2.94 -0.96
N THR A 85 17.70 2.69 0.09
CA THR A 85 17.39 1.29 0.42
C THR A 85 16.42 0.69 -0.61
N ILE A 86 16.39 -0.64 -0.70
CA ILE A 86 15.43 -1.35 -1.55
C ILE A 86 14.02 -0.96 -1.16
N LEU A 87 13.75 -0.85 0.15
CA LEU A 87 12.44 -0.42 0.67
C LEU A 87 12.09 1.00 0.21
N GLU A 88 13.02 1.97 0.37
CA GLU A 88 12.81 3.34 -0.10
C GLU A 88 12.54 3.40 -1.60
N ALA A 89 13.32 2.70 -2.40
CA ALA A 89 13.16 2.66 -3.85
C ALA A 89 11.82 2.03 -4.28
N ALA A 90 11.36 1.01 -3.56
CA ALA A 90 10.07 0.36 -3.83
C ALA A 90 8.87 1.30 -3.64
N PHE A 91 9.02 2.38 -2.87
CA PHE A 91 7.97 3.35 -2.59
C PHE A 91 8.21 4.75 -3.21
N SER A 92 9.39 5.01 -3.80
CA SER A 92 9.72 6.35 -4.33
C SER A 92 10.26 6.37 -5.77
N VAL A 93 10.71 5.24 -6.32
CA VAL A 93 11.32 5.19 -7.66
C VAL A 93 10.42 4.43 -8.62
N LEU A 94 9.91 5.11 -9.67
CA LEU A 94 9.07 4.46 -10.70
C LEU A 94 9.84 3.32 -11.40
N ASN A 95 9.10 2.35 -11.90
CA ASN A 95 9.63 1.19 -12.63
C ASN A 95 10.63 0.36 -11.81
N THR A 96 10.54 0.42 -10.47
CA THR A 96 11.31 -0.42 -9.57
C THR A 96 10.39 -1.52 -9.05
N SER A 97 10.67 -2.76 -9.40
CA SER A 97 9.96 -3.95 -8.91
C SER A 97 10.93 -5.11 -8.80
N GLY A 98 10.87 -5.87 -7.72
CA GLY A 98 11.58 -7.15 -7.60
C GLY A 98 11.02 -8.27 -8.50
N LYS A 99 9.98 -7.96 -9.29
CA LYS A 99 9.25 -8.89 -10.16
C LYS A 99 9.69 -8.79 -11.64
N TYR A 100 10.67 -7.95 -11.97
CA TYR A 100 11.29 -7.96 -13.30
C TYR A 100 12.30 -9.10 -13.37
N ARG A 101 12.25 -9.89 -14.45
CA ARG A 101 13.28 -10.86 -14.81
C ARG A 101 14.50 -10.15 -15.39
N GLU A 102 15.62 -10.84 -15.45
CA GLU A 102 16.87 -10.31 -16.05
C GLU A 102 16.69 -9.87 -17.51
N ASP A 103 15.74 -10.46 -18.24
CA ASP A 103 15.38 -10.10 -19.63
C ASP A 103 14.47 -8.89 -19.76
N GLY A 104 14.12 -8.23 -18.63
CA GLY A 104 13.21 -7.11 -18.57
C GLY A 104 11.73 -7.47 -18.68
N THR A 105 11.38 -8.75 -18.79
CA THR A 105 9.99 -9.20 -18.78
C THR A 105 9.46 -9.22 -17.35
N TYR A 106 8.18 -8.92 -17.19
CA TYR A 106 7.49 -8.96 -15.90
C TYR A 106 7.01 -10.39 -15.62
N GLU A 107 7.14 -10.88 -14.40
CA GLU A 107 6.54 -12.17 -14.01
C GLU A 107 5.02 -12.07 -14.10
N GLY A 108 4.47 -12.65 -15.17
CA GLY A 108 3.16 -12.37 -15.75
C GLY A 108 1.91 -12.78 -14.96
N THR A 109 1.99 -12.94 -13.64
CA THR A 109 0.86 -13.33 -12.79
C THR A 109 0.53 -12.33 -11.69
N SER A 110 1.21 -11.18 -11.67
CA SER A 110 1.02 -10.15 -10.66
C SER A 110 -0.26 -9.34 -10.91
N LEU A 111 -1.01 -9.03 -9.86
CA LEU A 111 -2.13 -8.09 -9.89
C LEU A 111 -1.63 -6.64 -10.06
N GLY A 112 -0.44 -6.33 -9.55
CA GLY A 112 0.23 -5.03 -9.70
C GLY A 112 1.11 -5.00 -10.95
N SER A 113 0.52 -4.78 -12.14
CA SER A 113 1.16 -5.03 -13.45
C SER A 113 2.33 -4.13 -13.82
N PHE A 114 2.51 -2.96 -13.19
CA PHE A 114 3.46 -1.94 -13.66
C PHE A 114 4.52 -1.51 -12.65
N GLY A 115 4.50 -2.04 -11.42
CA GLY A 115 5.47 -1.65 -10.38
C GLY A 115 5.36 -0.17 -9.96
N ILE A 116 4.20 0.46 -10.18
CA ILE A 116 3.96 1.89 -9.92
C ILE A 116 3.02 2.13 -8.73
N GLY A 117 2.18 1.17 -8.34
CA GLY A 117 1.09 1.35 -7.40
C GLY A 117 1.52 1.90 -6.03
N SER A 118 2.57 1.32 -5.43
CA SER A 118 3.12 1.80 -4.15
C SER A 118 3.63 3.25 -4.25
N LYS A 119 4.25 3.63 -5.39
CA LYS A 119 4.77 4.97 -5.63
C LYS A 119 3.64 5.98 -5.76
N ILE A 120 2.58 5.62 -6.48
CA ILE A 120 1.39 6.47 -6.62
C ILE A 120 0.75 6.71 -5.26
N THR A 121 0.63 5.66 -4.44
CA THR A 121 0.13 5.78 -3.06
C THR A 121 1.01 6.74 -2.26
N THR A 122 2.35 6.63 -2.37
CA THR A 122 3.29 7.55 -1.72
C THR A 122 3.11 8.99 -2.22
N PHE A 123 3.05 9.19 -3.54
CA PHE A 123 3.04 10.53 -4.16
C PHE A 123 1.72 11.29 -3.92
N LEU A 124 0.61 10.59 -3.76
CA LEU A 124 -0.71 11.17 -3.54
C LEU A 124 -1.14 11.13 -2.06
N SER A 125 -0.22 10.83 -1.14
CA SER A 125 -0.47 10.86 0.29
C SER A 125 0.10 12.14 0.92
N HIS A 126 -0.58 12.62 1.96
CA HIS A 126 -0.05 13.64 2.85
C HIS A 126 1.16 13.11 3.62
N TRP A 127 1.04 11.89 4.14
CA TRP A 127 2.16 11.13 4.68
C TRP A 127 1.94 9.64 4.47
N LEU A 128 3.04 8.90 4.43
CA LEU A 128 3.05 7.44 4.31
C LEU A 128 4.20 6.87 5.14
N VAL A 129 3.89 5.82 5.89
CA VAL A 129 4.86 5.09 6.71
C VAL A 129 4.88 3.63 6.27
N VAL A 130 6.05 3.07 6.09
CA VAL A 130 6.23 1.66 5.76
C VAL A 130 7.11 1.00 6.80
N ASP A 131 6.62 -0.10 7.35
CA ASP A 131 7.39 -1.00 8.19
C ASP A 131 7.65 -2.30 7.43
N THR A 132 8.88 -2.78 7.42
CA THR A 132 9.20 -4.12 6.95
C THR A 132 9.93 -4.89 8.02
N TRP A 133 9.72 -6.22 8.02
CA TRP A 133 10.37 -7.12 8.95
C TRP A 133 10.75 -8.41 8.24
N ARG A 134 12.04 -8.78 8.32
CA ARG A 134 12.55 -10.01 7.70
C ARG A 134 13.68 -10.60 8.52
N ASN A 135 13.57 -11.90 8.85
CA ASN A 135 14.62 -12.68 9.52
C ASN A 135 15.14 -12.05 10.83
N GLY A 136 14.25 -11.44 11.63
CA GLY A 136 14.62 -10.83 12.91
C GLY A 136 15.19 -9.41 12.82
N GLU A 137 15.21 -8.81 11.64
CA GLU A 137 15.57 -7.42 11.43
C GLU A 137 14.41 -6.64 10.82
N GLY A 138 14.33 -5.35 11.16
CA GLY A 138 13.27 -4.49 10.63
C GLY A 138 13.76 -3.10 10.24
N GLU A 139 12.99 -2.47 9.37
CA GLU A 139 13.21 -1.11 8.89
C GLU A 139 11.87 -0.38 8.80
N ASN A 140 11.85 0.87 9.25
CA ASN A 140 10.75 1.80 9.07
C ASN A 140 11.20 2.95 8.19
N ILE A 141 10.38 3.36 7.24
CA ILE A 141 10.58 4.58 6.44
C ILE A 141 9.34 5.44 6.46
N THR A 142 9.54 6.75 6.40
CA THR A 142 8.47 7.74 6.36
C THR A 142 8.64 8.63 5.14
N PHE A 143 7.51 8.91 4.49
CA PHE A 143 7.39 9.89 3.42
C PHE A 143 6.39 10.97 3.84
N LYS A 144 6.68 12.21 3.44
CA LYS A 144 5.78 13.34 3.59
C LYS A 144 5.63 14.03 2.23
N GLU A 145 4.38 14.28 1.83
CA GLU A 145 4.05 14.87 0.51
C GLU A 145 4.77 14.17 -0.66
N GLY A 146 4.90 12.83 -0.58
CA GLY A 146 5.58 12.02 -1.58
C GLY A 146 7.11 12.02 -1.52
N VAL A 147 7.72 12.82 -0.64
CA VAL A 147 9.17 12.94 -0.47
C VAL A 147 9.64 12.10 0.72
N PHE A 148 10.77 11.40 0.57
CA PHE A 148 11.39 10.67 1.68
C PHE A 148 11.75 11.64 2.81
N GLU A 149 11.35 11.31 4.04
CA GLU A 149 11.56 12.13 5.22
C GLU A 149 12.57 11.49 6.18
N SER A 150 12.35 10.22 6.52
CA SER A 150 13.19 9.56 7.53
C SER A 150 13.22 8.05 7.38
N ARG A 151 14.21 7.46 8.02
CA ARG A 151 14.39 6.01 8.15
C ARG A 151 14.84 5.66 9.56
N LYS A 152 14.30 4.56 10.09
CA LYS A 152 14.67 4.01 11.39
C LYS A 152 14.91 2.51 11.26
N LYS A 153 16.00 2.01 11.82
CA LYS A 153 16.16 0.58 12.06
C LYS A 153 15.20 0.18 13.18
N LEU A 154 14.42 -0.87 12.96
CA LEU A 154 13.53 -1.43 13.97
C LEU A 154 14.23 -2.53 14.75
N THR A 155 13.91 -2.60 16.03
CA THR A 155 14.38 -3.64 16.93
C THR A 155 13.22 -4.55 17.35
N PRO A 156 13.48 -5.78 17.86
CA PRO A 156 12.41 -6.63 18.39
C PRO A 156 11.56 -5.94 19.47
N MET A 157 12.13 -4.99 20.23
CA MET A 157 11.39 -4.24 21.25
C MET A 157 10.35 -3.28 20.66
N ASP A 158 10.56 -2.75 19.47
CA ASP A 158 9.59 -1.89 18.77
C ASP A 158 8.32 -2.68 18.41
N TYR A 159 8.44 -4.00 18.22
CA TYR A 159 7.35 -4.90 17.82
C TYR A 159 6.66 -5.64 18.97
N GLN A 160 7.31 -5.79 20.13
CA GLN A 160 6.73 -6.51 21.28
C GLN A 160 5.42 -5.88 21.78
N LYS A 161 5.21 -4.59 21.57
CA LYS A 161 3.96 -3.90 21.95
C LYS A 161 2.76 -4.31 21.09
N GLU A 162 2.97 -4.87 19.90
CA GLU A 162 1.93 -5.20 18.93
C GLU A 162 1.83 -6.70 18.60
N GLY A 163 2.60 -7.55 19.29
CA GLY A 163 2.56 -9.00 19.07
C GLY A 163 3.33 -9.48 17.84
N PHE A 164 4.28 -8.68 17.33
CA PHE A 164 5.12 -9.07 16.20
C PHE A 164 6.49 -9.57 16.64
N PRO A 165 6.97 -10.66 16.01
CA PRO A 165 8.01 -10.60 14.99
C PRO A 165 7.75 -11.60 13.84
N LYS A 166 6.74 -11.38 13.02
CA LYS A 166 6.58 -12.14 11.78
C LYS A 166 7.12 -11.32 10.62
N ASN A 167 7.75 -11.99 9.63
CA ASN A 167 8.11 -11.36 8.37
C ASN A 167 6.89 -10.69 7.72
N GLY A 168 7.14 -9.73 6.86
CA GLY A 168 6.10 -9.05 6.09
C GLY A 168 6.28 -7.54 6.02
N THR A 169 5.32 -6.86 5.38
CA THR A 169 5.35 -5.42 5.17
C THR A 169 4.03 -4.80 5.63
N GLY A 170 4.13 -3.73 6.43
CA GLY A 170 3.01 -2.89 6.83
C GLY A 170 3.10 -1.52 6.16
N VAL A 171 2.01 -1.03 5.62
CA VAL A 171 1.91 0.30 5.02
C VAL A 171 0.76 1.04 5.65
N LEU A 172 1.05 2.19 6.25
CA LEU A 172 0.07 3.11 6.83
C LEU A 172 0.17 4.45 6.11
N TRP A 173 -0.96 4.99 5.67
CA TRP A 173 -0.93 6.28 4.98
C TRP A 173 -2.21 7.08 5.20
N MET A 174 -2.09 8.37 5.00
CA MET A 174 -3.19 9.32 4.90
C MET A 174 -3.17 9.95 3.51
N PRO A 175 -4.16 9.70 2.64
CA PRO A 175 -4.26 10.37 1.34
C PRO A 175 -4.31 11.89 1.50
N SER A 176 -3.83 12.63 0.50
CA SER A 176 -3.86 14.08 0.54
C SER A 176 -5.20 14.61 0.04
N GLU A 177 -5.82 15.50 0.83
CA GLU A 177 -7.05 16.24 0.47
C GLU A 177 -6.83 17.16 -0.75
N GLU A 178 -5.59 17.39 -1.15
CA GLU A 178 -5.25 18.14 -2.37
C GLU A 178 -5.70 17.41 -3.63
N PHE A 179 -5.70 16.06 -3.62
CA PHE A 179 -5.95 15.24 -4.82
C PHE A 179 -7.29 14.52 -4.80
N PHE A 180 -7.84 14.26 -3.63
CA PHE A 180 -9.09 13.50 -3.48
C PHE A 180 -10.19 14.36 -2.88
N THR A 181 -11.37 14.33 -3.52
CA THR A 181 -12.55 14.99 -2.96
C THR A 181 -12.95 14.38 -1.61
N ASN A 182 -12.75 13.06 -1.48
CA ASN A 182 -12.91 12.32 -0.24
C ASN A 182 -11.71 11.41 -0.02
N VAL A 183 -10.96 11.63 1.04
CA VAL A 183 -9.78 10.83 1.39
C VAL A 183 -10.12 9.42 1.90
N SER A 184 -11.39 9.15 2.22
CA SER A 184 -11.84 7.81 2.57
C SER A 184 -11.96 6.90 1.32
N VAL A 185 -12.36 5.66 1.54
CA VAL A 185 -12.53 4.66 0.48
C VAL A 185 -14.01 4.28 0.29
N GLU A 186 -14.36 3.86 -0.92
CA GLU A 186 -15.66 3.25 -1.20
C GLU A 186 -15.69 1.81 -0.66
N VAL A 187 -16.18 1.65 0.57
CA VAL A 187 -16.17 0.37 1.29
C VAL A 187 -16.81 -0.76 0.46
N ASN A 188 -17.87 -0.49 -0.28
CA ASN A 188 -18.52 -1.50 -1.12
C ASN A 188 -17.62 -1.97 -2.27
N LYS A 189 -16.83 -1.08 -2.87
CA LYS A 189 -15.82 -1.49 -3.88
C LYS A 189 -14.76 -2.39 -3.25
N ILE A 190 -14.29 -2.06 -2.06
CA ILE A 190 -13.30 -2.88 -1.33
C ILE A 190 -13.88 -4.25 -0.96
N LYS A 191 -15.12 -4.31 -0.46
CA LYS A 191 -15.79 -5.58 -0.18
C LYS A 191 -15.92 -6.46 -1.44
N ASN A 192 -16.26 -5.87 -2.58
CA ASN A 192 -16.34 -6.60 -3.85
C ASN A 192 -14.97 -7.07 -4.34
N LEU A 193 -13.93 -6.26 -4.17
CA LEU A 193 -12.56 -6.66 -4.45
C LEU A 193 -12.16 -7.89 -3.61
N PHE A 194 -12.43 -7.89 -2.30
CA PHE A 194 -12.10 -9.03 -1.42
C PHE A 194 -12.86 -10.30 -1.80
N LYS A 195 -14.14 -10.19 -2.20
CA LYS A 195 -14.88 -11.33 -2.76
C LYS A 195 -14.18 -11.91 -4.00
N THR A 196 -13.74 -11.05 -4.91
CA THR A 196 -13.01 -11.49 -6.11
C THR A 196 -11.68 -12.16 -5.73
N ILE A 197 -10.92 -11.56 -4.83
CA ILE A 197 -9.65 -12.12 -4.34
C ILE A 197 -9.88 -13.49 -3.70
N SER A 198 -10.93 -13.66 -2.87
CA SER A 198 -11.22 -14.94 -2.22
C SER A 198 -11.54 -16.07 -3.22
N CYS A 199 -12.12 -15.73 -4.38
CA CYS A 199 -12.35 -16.70 -5.45
C CYS A 199 -11.05 -17.09 -6.18
N LEU A 200 -10.11 -16.14 -6.32
CA LEU A 200 -8.89 -16.31 -7.09
C LEU A 200 -7.72 -16.84 -6.26
N CYS A 201 -7.77 -16.68 -4.94
CA CYS A 201 -6.69 -16.98 -4.00
C CYS A 201 -7.19 -17.87 -2.85
N PRO A 202 -7.57 -19.15 -3.11
CA PRO A 202 -8.01 -20.06 -2.06
C PRO A 202 -6.93 -20.23 -0.99
N GLY A 203 -7.30 -20.13 0.30
CA GLY A 203 -6.38 -20.23 1.44
C GLY A 203 -5.79 -18.90 1.90
N LEU A 204 -6.01 -17.81 1.19
CA LEU A 204 -5.66 -16.47 1.65
C LEU A 204 -6.71 -15.98 2.65
N LYS A 205 -6.26 -15.57 3.83
CA LYS A 205 -7.07 -14.92 4.86
C LYS A 205 -6.93 -13.40 4.75
N ILE A 206 -8.04 -12.69 4.52
CA ILE A 206 -8.07 -11.22 4.58
C ILE A 206 -8.89 -10.81 5.81
N ILE A 207 -8.31 -9.96 6.63
CA ILE A 207 -8.95 -9.37 7.82
C ILE A 207 -9.24 -7.91 7.51
N LEU A 208 -10.52 -7.51 7.55
CA LEU A 208 -10.93 -6.12 7.39
C LEU A 208 -11.40 -5.56 8.72
N GLU A 209 -10.72 -4.52 9.19
CA GLU A 209 -11.11 -3.73 10.36
C GLU A 209 -11.55 -2.34 9.90
N GLN A 210 -12.69 -1.87 10.42
CA GLN A 210 -13.21 -0.52 10.19
C GLN A 210 -13.30 0.21 11.52
N GLY A 211 -12.82 1.45 11.58
CA GLY A 211 -12.80 2.25 12.81
C GLY A 211 -13.05 3.73 12.53
N ARG A 212 -13.16 4.51 13.60
CA ARG A 212 -13.18 5.99 13.56
C ARG A 212 -11.92 6.51 14.21
N GLU A 213 -11.37 7.61 13.68
CA GLU A 213 -10.27 8.32 14.33
C GLU A 213 -10.79 9.09 15.54
N LYS A 214 -10.03 9.05 16.65
CA LYS A 214 -10.23 9.95 17.77
C LYS A 214 -9.36 11.19 17.56
N GLU A 215 -9.89 12.37 17.91
CA GLU A 215 -9.24 13.67 17.68
C GLU A 215 -7.87 13.88 18.35
N SER A 216 -7.40 12.98 19.21
CA SER A 216 -6.16 13.18 19.98
C SER A 216 -5.10 12.08 19.89
N SER A 217 -5.36 11.02 19.19
CA SER A 217 -4.37 9.94 18.96
C SER A 217 -4.86 9.04 17.83
N ILE A 218 -3.94 8.41 17.10
CA ILE A 218 -4.22 7.29 16.19
C ILE A 218 -4.56 6.05 17.06
N GLU A 219 -5.48 6.20 17.97
CA GLU A 219 -6.10 5.10 18.70
C GLU A 219 -7.35 4.70 17.95
N MET A 220 -7.24 3.62 17.21
CA MET A 220 -8.42 2.97 16.68
C MET A 220 -9.31 2.54 17.84
N ASP A 221 -10.56 2.99 17.85
CA ASP A 221 -11.52 2.58 18.86
C ASP A 221 -11.73 1.06 18.77
N LYS A 222 -11.10 0.32 19.70
CA LYS A 222 -11.19 -1.14 19.78
C LYS A 222 -12.62 -1.66 19.94
N ASN A 223 -13.58 -0.79 20.25
CA ASN A 223 -15.00 -1.13 20.41
C ASN A 223 -15.77 -1.13 19.08
N ILE A 224 -15.15 -0.72 17.95
CA ILE A 224 -15.78 -0.72 16.63
C ILE A 224 -15.00 -1.67 15.69
N VAL A 225 -14.43 -2.72 16.23
CA VAL A 225 -14.00 -3.87 15.41
C VAL A 225 -15.25 -4.58 14.93
N GLN A 226 -15.82 -4.11 13.83
CA GLN A 226 -16.91 -4.82 13.19
C GLN A 226 -16.35 -5.88 12.26
N LYS A 227 -16.33 -7.09 12.74
CA LYS A 227 -16.11 -8.33 11.98
C LYS A 227 -14.77 -8.39 11.23
N MET A 228 -13.89 -9.18 11.75
CA MET A 228 -12.75 -9.72 11.00
C MET A 228 -13.31 -10.57 9.85
N ILE A 229 -12.92 -10.23 8.63
CA ILE A 229 -13.28 -11.04 7.46
C ILE A 229 -12.10 -11.96 7.19
N ALA A 230 -12.29 -13.24 7.47
CA ALA A 230 -11.33 -14.27 7.09
C ALA A 230 -11.81 -14.93 5.80
N CYS A 231 -11.05 -14.78 4.72
CA CYS A 231 -11.29 -15.50 3.47
C CYS A 231 -10.66 -16.88 3.55
N THR A 232 -11.26 -17.80 4.27
CA THR A 232 -10.83 -19.20 4.27
C THR A 232 -11.53 -19.99 3.17
N ASN A 233 -12.75 -19.61 2.81
CA ASN A 233 -13.48 -20.14 1.66
C ASN A 233 -14.56 -19.17 1.19
N LYS A 234 -15.14 -19.47 0.02
CA LYS A 234 -16.14 -18.64 -0.66
C LYS A 234 -17.44 -18.49 0.14
N GLU A 235 -17.83 -19.52 0.88
CA GLU A 235 -19.11 -19.56 1.61
C GLU A 235 -19.05 -18.73 2.89
N GLU A 236 -17.94 -18.77 3.62
CA GLU A 236 -17.72 -17.93 4.80
C GLU A 236 -17.71 -16.45 4.45
N LEU A 237 -17.11 -16.09 3.32
CA LEU A 237 -17.10 -14.69 2.86
C LEU A 237 -18.52 -14.22 2.49
N TYR A 238 -19.32 -15.06 1.82
CA TYR A 238 -20.71 -14.74 1.48
C TYR A 238 -21.58 -14.53 2.72
N SER A 239 -21.45 -15.38 3.75
CA SER A 239 -22.26 -15.25 4.96
C SER A 239 -21.98 -13.95 5.72
N LEU A 240 -20.75 -13.46 5.72
CA LEU A 240 -20.35 -12.21 6.38
C LEU A 240 -20.91 -10.94 5.71
N PHE A 241 -21.35 -11.04 4.44
CA PHE A 241 -21.87 -9.90 3.66
C PHE A 241 -23.37 -9.93 3.43
N GLN A 242 -24.06 -11.02 3.80
CA GLN A 242 -25.52 -11.14 3.61
C GLN A 242 -26.34 -10.58 4.78
N ASP A 243 -25.76 -10.38 5.95
CA ASP A 243 -26.44 -9.83 7.11
C ASP A 243 -26.42 -8.29 7.10
N LYS A 244 -27.12 -7.67 6.11
CA LYS A 244 -27.73 -6.33 6.21
C LYS A 244 -28.67 -6.09 5.04
#